data_65ebd4be10699cbfb1fa54aa42986afe
#
_entry.id   65ebd4be10699cbfb1fa54aa42986afe
#
_cell.length_a   1.000
_cell.length_b   1.000
_cell.length_c   1.000
_cell.angle_alpha   90.00
_cell.angle_beta   90.00
_cell.angle_gamma   90.00
#
_symmetry.space_group_name_H-M   'P 1'
#
loop_
_entity.id
_entity.type
_entity.pdbx_description
1 polymer ?
#
loop_
_entity_poly.entity_id
_entity_poly.type
_entity_poly.pdbx_seq_one_letter_code
_entity_poly.pdbx_strand_id
1 'polypeptide(L)'
;MTARKLRILIADDHAMVREGLATILSFEGDFSVVGEAEDGEDAVRKAAALKPDLVLMDLMMPGLDGADATARIRSGNPDTQVLILTSYGDSAHLGRAFANGAGGAITKTMPKESLVSAIRDVASGTRVIAPEIRRTLDEDSAMPELTPRQIDILGLLARGFTNKDMARQFGLSTAGIKFHLLTIFRKLGAANRAEAVNIALRKHLLKA
;
A
#
# COMPACT_ATOMS: atom_id res chain seq x y z
N MET A 1 -36.10 -7.58 16.70
CA MET A 1 -34.76 -7.27 17.19
C MET A 1 -33.99 -6.69 16.00
N THR A 2 -33.68 -5.41 16.01
CA THR A 2 -32.84 -4.79 14.96
C THR A 2 -31.43 -5.38 15.06
N ALA A 3 -30.96 -6.03 14.01
CA ALA A 3 -29.59 -6.52 13.95
C ALA A 3 -28.60 -5.35 14.18
N ARG A 4 -27.52 -5.58 14.93
CA ARG A 4 -26.47 -4.58 15.17
C ARG A 4 -25.87 -4.18 13.83
N LYS A 5 -25.84 -2.89 13.54
CA LYS A 5 -25.22 -2.36 12.34
C LYS A 5 -23.70 -2.48 12.42
N LEU A 6 -23.07 -2.80 11.28
CA LEU A 6 -21.63 -2.79 11.13
C LEU A 6 -21.11 -1.34 11.20
N ARG A 7 -20.23 -1.08 12.16
CA ARG A 7 -19.69 0.24 12.44
C ARG A 7 -18.42 0.49 11.62
N ILE A 8 -18.45 1.47 10.75
CA ILE A 8 -17.39 1.75 9.76
C ILE A 8 -16.76 3.12 10.05
N LEU A 9 -15.45 3.16 10.14
CA LEU A 9 -14.65 4.38 10.09
C LEU A 9 -14.08 4.54 8.68
N ILE A 10 -14.17 5.73 8.09
CA ILE A 10 -13.61 6.06 6.78
C ILE A 10 -12.35 6.90 7.00
N ALA A 11 -11.22 6.52 6.41
CA ALA A 11 -9.95 7.23 6.48
C ALA A 11 -9.39 7.46 5.06
N ASP A 12 -9.37 8.70 4.62
CA ASP A 12 -8.88 9.15 3.31
C ASP A 12 -8.52 10.62 3.41
N ASP A 13 -7.44 11.08 2.79
CA ASP A 13 -7.05 12.50 2.83
C ASP A 13 -7.90 13.39 1.89
N HIS A 14 -8.66 12.77 0.97
CA HIS A 14 -9.54 13.48 0.04
C HIS A 14 -10.97 13.60 0.59
N ALA A 15 -11.41 14.79 0.96
CA ALA A 15 -12.75 15.04 1.50
C ALA A 15 -13.88 14.52 0.61
N MET A 16 -13.80 14.75 -0.72
CA MET A 16 -14.80 14.27 -1.68
C MET A 16 -14.93 12.73 -1.70
N VAL A 17 -13.83 12.01 -1.48
CA VAL A 17 -13.85 10.54 -1.41
C VAL A 17 -14.57 10.11 -0.14
N ARG A 18 -14.27 10.72 1.02
CA ARG A 18 -14.94 10.43 2.28
C ARG A 18 -16.45 10.66 2.19
N GLU A 19 -16.87 11.85 1.68
CA GLU A 19 -18.28 12.19 1.49
C GLU A 19 -18.99 11.23 0.54
N GLY A 20 -18.35 10.85 -0.56
CA GLY A 20 -18.86 9.86 -1.52
C GLY A 20 -19.06 8.49 -0.89
N LEU A 21 -18.06 8.00 -0.16
CA LEU A 21 -18.13 6.72 0.56
C LEU A 21 -19.22 6.76 1.64
N ALA A 22 -19.27 7.81 2.46
CA ALA A 22 -20.31 7.97 3.48
C ALA A 22 -21.70 7.96 2.86
N THR A 23 -21.90 8.65 1.74
CA THR A 23 -23.15 8.63 0.98
C THR A 23 -23.51 7.23 0.51
N ILE A 24 -22.58 6.55 -0.16
CA ILE A 24 -22.79 5.17 -0.65
C ILE A 24 -23.21 4.23 0.50
N LEU A 25 -22.49 4.30 1.62
CA LEU A 25 -22.73 3.42 2.76
C LEU A 25 -24.03 3.76 3.51
N SER A 26 -24.51 5.00 3.45
CA SER A 26 -25.77 5.40 4.09
C SER A 26 -27.00 4.73 3.49
N PHE A 27 -26.93 4.26 2.25
CA PHE A 27 -28.01 3.51 1.59
C PHE A 27 -28.10 2.04 2.04
N GLU A 28 -27.09 1.54 2.75
CA GLU A 28 -27.08 0.16 3.26
C GLU A 28 -27.63 0.12 4.69
N GLY A 29 -28.73 -0.58 4.87
CA GLY A 29 -29.46 -0.60 6.15
C GLY A 29 -28.69 -1.24 7.31
N ASP A 30 -27.71 -2.08 7.00
CA ASP A 30 -26.86 -2.83 7.92
C ASP A 30 -25.53 -2.13 8.25
N PHE A 31 -25.24 -0.96 7.65
CA PHE A 31 -24.02 -0.18 7.91
C PHE A 31 -24.29 1.07 8.76
N SER A 32 -23.25 1.53 9.46
CA SER A 32 -23.22 2.79 10.20
C SER A 32 -21.84 3.40 10.11
N VAL A 33 -21.69 4.50 9.37
CA VAL A 33 -20.45 5.31 9.41
C VAL A 33 -20.40 6.00 10.77
N VAL A 34 -19.39 5.65 11.58
CA VAL A 34 -19.23 6.14 12.95
C VAL A 34 -18.21 7.27 13.06
N GLY A 35 -17.48 7.55 11.99
CA GLY A 35 -16.54 8.67 11.92
C GLY A 35 -15.81 8.70 10.59
N GLU A 36 -15.12 9.81 10.38
CA GLU A 36 -14.25 10.06 9.24
C GLU A 36 -12.89 10.55 9.76
N ALA A 37 -11.81 10.18 9.09
CA ALA A 37 -10.43 10.59 9.39
C ALA A 37 -9.78 11.15 8.12
N GLU A 38 -8.99 12.20 8.27
CA GLU A 38 -8.34 12.90 7.14
C GLU A 38 -6.87 12.52 6.94
N ASP A 39 -6.30 11.77 7.88
CA ASP A 39 -4.95 11.23 7.81
C ASP A 39 -4.80 9.97 8.68
N GLY A 40 -3.64 9.32 8.61
CA GLY A 40 -3.37 8.08 9.33
C GLY A 40 -3.34 8.25 10.86
N GLU A 41 -2.85 9.37 11.38
CA GLU A 41 -2.80 9.63 12.84
C GLU A 41 -4.23 9.86 13.38
N ASP A 42 -5.06 10.58 12.64
CA ASP A 42 -6.48 10.77 12.98
C ASP A 42 -7.25 9.44 12.90
N ALA A 43 -6.95 8.60 11.91
CA ALA A 43 -7.54 7.27 11.79
C ALA A 43 -7.22 6.39 13.00
N VAL A 44 -5.96 6.35 13.44
CA VAL A 44 -5.53 5.59 14.63
C VAL A 44 -6.23 6.11 15.89
N ARG A 45 -6.25 7.44 16.09
CA ARG A 45 -6.89 8.07 17.25
C ARG A 45 -8.39 7.76 17.30
N LYS A 46 -9.10 7.93 16.18
CA LYS A 46 -10.54 7.67 16.05
C LYS A 46 -10.88 6.18 16.16
N ALA A 47 -10.06 5.31 15.59
CA ALA A 47 -10.25 3.86 15.75
C ALA A 47 -10.17 3.43 17.23
N ALA A 48 -9.21 3.97 17.99
CA ALA A 48 -9.08 3.71 19.42
C ALA A 48 -10.30 4.21 20.23
N ALA A 49 -10.81 5.41 19.90
CA ALA A 49 -11.93 6.01 20.60
C ALA A 49 -13.29 5.39 20.22
N LEU A 50 -13.49 5.17 18.92
CA LEU A 50 -14.79 4.73 18.38
C LEU A 50 -14.94 3.21 18.34
N LYS A 51 -13.85 2.46 18.34
CA LYS A 51 -13.83 0.98 18.23
C LYS A 51 -14.72 0.50 17.08
N PRO A 52 -14.44 0.90 15.83
CA PRO A 52 -15.22 0.46 14.69
C PRO A 52 -15.03 -1.04 14.45
N ASP A 53 -16.01 -1.66 13.80
CA ASP A 53 -15.90 -3.06 13.37
C ASP A 53 -14.95 -3.15 12.14
N LEU A 54 -14.97 -2.09 11.28
CA LEU A 54 -14.15 -2.03 10.08
C LEU A 54 -13.67 -0.59 9.83
N VAL A 55 -12.42 -0.46 9.36
CA VAL A 55 -11.88 0.79 8.82
C VAL A 55 -11.70 0.65 7.31
N LEU A 56 -12.32 1.54 6.54
CA LEU A 56 -11.96 1.78 5.14
C LEU A 56 -10.77 2.73 5.14
N MET A 57 -9.62 2.24 4.71
CA MET A 57 -8.34 2.92 4.87
C MET A 57 -7.71 3.23 3.52
N ASP A 58 -7.54 4.51 3.20
CA ASP A 58 -6.68 4.87 2.08
C ASP A 58 -5.24 4.42 2.34
N LEU A 59 -4.61 3.88 1.31
CA LEU A 59 -3.24 3.41 1.39
C LEU A 59 -2.25 4.57 1.47
N MET A 60 -2.51 5.65 0.72
CA MET A 60 -1.57 6.76 0.53
C MET A 60 -2.12 8.04 1.17
N MET A 61 -1.72 8.31 2.40
CA MET A 61 -2.07 9.54 3.12
C MET A 61 -0.81 10.28 3.57
N PRO A 62 -0.85 11.61 3.70
CA PRO A 62 0.26 12.40 4.23
C PRO A 62 0.63 12.00 5.66
N GLY A 63 1.93 12.05 5.99
CA GLY A 63 2.42 11.72 7.32
C GLY A 63 2.43 10.23 7.58
N LEU A 64 1.48 9.71 8.34
CA LEU A 64 1.32 8.27 8.58
C LEU A 64 0.50 7.63 7.45
N ASP A 65 1.13 6.76 6.66
CA ASP A 65 0.43 6.06 5.59
C ASP A 65 -0.53 4.99 6.10
N GLY A 66 -1.42 4.50 5.20
CA GLY A 66 -2.44 3.52 5.57
C GLY A 66 -1.88 2.17 6.00
N ALA A 67 -0.69 1.77 5.53
CA ALA A 67 -0.06 0.53 5.94
C ALA A 67 0.41 0.60 7.41
N ASP A 68 1.07 1.69 7.79
CA ASP A 68 1.56 1.89 9.16
C ASP A 68 0.41 2.23 10.12
N ALA A 69 -0.62 2.97 9.66
CA ALA A 69 -1.86 3.17 10.40
C ALA A 69 -2.57 1.84 10.69
N THR A 70 -2.60 0.92 9.71
CA THR A 70 -3.15 -0.45 9.89
C THR A 70 -2.43 -1.18 11.02
N ALA A 71 -1.08 -1.15 11.07
CA ALA A 71 -0.30 -1.79 12.13
C ALA A 71 -0.72 -1.29 13.51
N ARG A 72 -0.83 0.05 13.68
CA ARG A 72 -1.19 0.67 14.96
C ARG A 72 -2.62 0.35 15.37
N ILE A 73 -3.56 0.40 14.43
CA ILE A 73 -4.98 0.07 14.69
C ILE A 73 -5.11 -1.39 15.10
N ARG A 74 -4.51 -2.32 14.36
CA ARG A 74 -4.57 -3.76 14.63
C ARG A 74 -3.88 -4.14 15.94
N SER A 75 -2.80 -3.46 16.30
CA SER A 75 -2.13 -3.65 17.60
C SER A 75 -2.97 -3.16 18.78
N GLY A 76 -3.66 -2.02 18.62
CA GLY A 76 -4.48 -1.43 19.68
C GLY A 76 -5.89 -2.03 19.78
N ASN A 77 -6.43 -2.53 18.70
CA ASN A 77 -7.75 -3.15 18.62
C ASN A 77 -7.77 -4.30 17.59
N PRO A 78 -7.40 -5.51 18.00
CA PRO A 78 -7.32 -6.68 17.12
C PRO A 78 -8.64 -7.08 16.45
N ASP A 79 -9.79 -6.70 17.01
CA ASP A 79 -11.10 -7.02 16.47
C ASP A 79 -11.50 -6.11 15.30
N THR A 80 -10.92 -4.90 15.22
CA THR A 80 -11.18 -3.97 14.11
C THR A 80 -10.55 -4.49 12.82
N GLN A 81 -11.36 -4.78 11.81
CA GLN A 81 -10.87 -5.14 10.49
C GLN A 81 -10.43 -3.91 9.70
N VAL A 82 -9.49 -4.08 8.77
CA VAL A 82 -9.05 -3.00 7.89
C VAL A 82 -9.16 -3.44 6.43
N LEU A 83 -9.93 -2.69 5.64
CA LEU A 83 -10.04 -2.83 4.20
C LEU A 83 -9.34 -1.65 3.53
N ILE A 84 -8.26 -1.94 2.84
CA ILE A 84 -7.48 -0.93 2.12
C ILE A 84 -8.21 -0.47 0.87
N LEU A 85 -8.27 0.86 0.68
CA LEU A 85 -8.68 1.50 -0.56
C LEU A 85 -7.44 2.06 -1.26
N THR A 86 -7.31 1.84 -2.57
CA THR A 86 -6.19 2.39 -3.32
C THR A 86 -6.63 2.84 -4.71
N SER A 87 -6.06 3.95 -5.20
CA SER A 87 -6.28 4.41 -6.57
C SER A 87 -5.47 3.59 -7.57
N TYR A 88 -4.26 3.11 -7.18
CA TYR A 88 -3.41 2.20 -7.95
C TYR A 88 -2.44 1.49 -7.02
N GLY A 89 -2.13 0.22 -7.33
CA GLY A 89 -1.33 -0.63 -6.47
C GLY A 89 0.16 -0.26 -6.49
N ASP A 90 0.63 0.42 -5.47
CA ASP A 90 2.02 0.30 -5.05
C ASP A 90 2.15 -1.01 -4.27
N SER A 91 2.71 -2.02 -4.90
CA SER A 91 2.86 -3.36 -4.34
C SER A 91 3.62 -3.39 -3.00
N ALA A 92 4.60 -2.50 -2.81
CA ALA A 92 5.37 -2.42 -1.58
C ALA A 92 4.50 -1.94 -0.40
N HIS A 93 3.69 -0.89 -0.60
CA HIS A 93 2.75 -0.41 0.43
C HIS A 93 1.63 -1.42 0.69
N LEU A 94 1.09 -2.06 -0.36
CA LEU A 94 0.12 -3.15 -0.23
C LEU A 94 0.69 -4.34 0.54
N GLY A 95 1.91 -4.77 0.20
CA GLY A 95 2.61 -5.85 0.91
C GLY A 95 2.76 -5.55 2.41
N ARG A 96 3.17 -4.32 2.76
CA ARG A 96 3.24 -3.86 4.16
C ARG A 96 1.87 -3.86 4.83
N ALA A 97 0.83 -3.34 4.16
CA ALA A 97 -0.51 -3.31 4.73
C ALA A 97 -1.01 -4.72 5.07
N PHE A 98 -0.79 -5.70 4.19
CA PHE A 98 -1.13 -7.09 4.46
C PHE A 98 -0.28 -7.72 5.57
N ALA A 99 1.02 -7.45 5.63
CA ALA A 99 1.90 -7.89 6.72
C ALA A 99 1.47 -7.30 8.07
N ASN A 100 0.91 -6.09 8.06
CA ASN A 100 0.38 -5.36 9.22
C ASN A 100 -1.07 -5.76 9.59
N GLY A 101 -1.67 -6.73 8.90
CA GLY A 101 -2.95 -7.31 9.25
C GLY A 101 -4.17 -6.72 8.54
N ALA A 102 -4.00 -6.10 7.37
CA ALA A 102 -5.13 -5.73 6.52
C ALA A 102 -5.92 -6.99 6.09
N GLY A 103 -7.24 -6.96 6.27
CA GLY A 103 -8.15 -8.05 5.89
C GLY A 103 -8.44 -8.08 4.39
N GLY A 104 -8.24 -6.97 3.68
CA GLY A 104 -8.45 -6.90 2.25
C GLY A 104 -7.88 -5.64 1.61
N ALA A 105 -7.89 -5.62 0.27
CA ALA A 105 -7.57 -4.44 -0.53
C ALA A 105 -8.40 -4.41 -1.81
N ILE A 106 -8.92 -3.23 -2.13
CA ILE A 106 -9.77 -2.95 -3.30
C ILE A 106 -9.39 -1.61 -3.92
N THR A 107 -9.76 -1.40 -5.18
CA THR A 107 -9.53 -0.13 -5.87
C THR A 107 -10.64 0.88 -5.57
N LYS A 108 -10.30 2.18 -5.49
CA LYS A 108 -11.27 3.27 -5.32
C LYS A 108 -12.26 3.41 -6.51
N THR A 109 -11.94 2.76 -7.64
CA THR A 109 -12.76 2.80 -8.87
C THR A 109 -13.74 1.63 -9.00
N MET A 110 -13.79 0.75 -7.98
CA MET A 110 -14.67 -0.43 -8.07
C MET A 110 -16.15 -0.03 -7.97
N PRO A 111 -17.07 -0.82 -8.60
CA PRO A 111 -18.51 -0.60 -8.47
C PRO A 111 -19.00 -0.65 -7.02
N LYS A 112 -20.07 0.10 -6.73
CA LYS A 112 -20.69 0.16 -5.39
C LYS A 112 -21.00 -1.22 -4.82
N GLU A 113 -21.58 -2.09 -5.62
CA GLU A 113 -22.00 -3.44 -5.21
C GLU A 113 -20.80 -4.29 -4.74
N SER A 114 -19.66 -4.13 -5.45
CA SER A 114 -18.42 -4.82 -5.11
C SER A 114 -17.80 -4.27 -3.84
N LEU A 115 -17.83 -2.94 -3.63
CA LEU A 115 -17.39 -2.29 -2.39
C LEU A 115 -18.21 -2.81 -1.19
N VAL A 116 -19.52 -2.81 -1.31
CA VAL A 116 -20.44 -3.25 -0.25
C VAL A 116 -20.22 -4.73 0.10
N SER A 117 -20.05 -5.59 -0.92
CA SER A 117 -19.72 -7.01 -0.70
C SER A 117 -18.37 -7.17 -0.01
N ALA A 118 -17.32 -6.47 -0.47
CA ALA A 118 -15.99 -6.53 0.13
C ALA A 118 -15.99 -6.09 1.60
N ILE A 119 -16.77 -5.07 1.96
CA ILE A 119 -16.93 -4.62 3.35
C ILE A 119 -17.52 -5.74 4.21
N ARG A 120 -18.61 -6.39 3.75
CA ARG A 120 -19.25 -7.48 4.49
C ARG A 120 -18.32 -8.68 4.65
N ASP A 121 -17.63 -9.04 3.59
CA ASP A 121 -16.71 -10.18 3.59
C ASP A 121 -15.54 -9.94 4.54
N VAL A 122 -14.88 -8.76 4.48
CA VAL A 122 -13.77 -8.44 5.37
C VAL A 122 -14.22 -8.31 6.82
N ALA A 123 -15.40 -7.73 7.07
CA ALA A 123 -15.95 -7.63 8.41
C ALA A 123 -16.26 -9.01 9.01
N SER A 124 -16.60 -10.01 8.19
CA SER A 124 -16.76 -11.41 8.61
C SER A 124 -15.45 -12.18 8.79
N GLY A 125 -14.31 -11.55 8.52
CA GLY A 125 -12.98 -12.18 8.57
C GLY A 125 -12.55 -12.84 7.27
N THR A 126 -13.33 -12.74 6.19
CA THR A 126 -12.96 -13.28 4.88
C THR A 126 -11.99 -12.32 4.19
N ARG A 127 -10.83 -12.84 3.73
CA ARG A 127 -9.84 -12.02 3.03
C ARG A 127 -10.29 -11.69 1.60
N VAL A 128 -10.30 -10.40 1.28
CA VAL A 128 -10.69 -9.89 -0.06
C VAL A 128 -9.53 -9.16 -0.71
N ILE A 129 -9.16 -9.59 -1.92
CA ILE A 129 -8.15 -8.90 -2.73
C ILE A 129 -8.71 -8.76 -4.14
N ALA A 130 -8.90 -7.52 -4.60
CA ALA A 130 -9.37 -7.27 -5.95
C ALA A 130 -8.41 -7.89 -7.00
N PRO A 131 -8.92 -8.41 -8.12
CA PRO A 131 -8.10 -9.10 -9.12
C PRO A 131 -6.91 -8.26 -9.63
N GLU A 132 -7.11 -6.95 -9.80
CA GLU A 132 -6.10 -6.01 -10.25
C GLU A 132 -4.95 -5.91 -9.23
N ILE A 133 -5.31 -5.81 -7.94
CA ILE A 133 -4.34 -5.75 -6.84
C ILE A 133 -3.59 -7.08 -6.71
N ARG A 134 -4.27 -8.20 -6.88
CA ARG A 134 -3.64 -9.52 -6.87
C ARG A 134 -2.57 -9.62 -7.96
N ARG A 135 -2.88 -9.20 -9.19
CA ARG A 135 -1.90 -9.19 -10.30
C ARG A 135 -0.67 -8.35 -9.94
N THR A 136 -0.87 -7.14 -9.39
CA THR A 136 0.24 -6.27 -8.97
C THR A 136 1.12 -6.94 -7.93
N LEU A 137 0.54 -7.62 -6.96
CA LEU A 137 1.29 -8.36 -5.92
C LEU A 137 2.02 -9.57 -6.50
N ASP A 138 1.40 -10.31 -7.42
CA ASP A 138 1.97 -11.51 -8.05
C ASP A 138 3.14 -11.11 -8.98
N GLU A 139 2.99 -10.04 -9.78
CA GLU A 139 4.04 -9.50 -10.64
C GLU A 139 5.26 -9.05 -9.83
N ASP A 140 5.05 -8.42 -8.67
CA ASP A 140 6.13 -7.97 -7.79
C ASP A 140 6.79 -9.14 -7.05
N SER A 141 6.01 -10.14 -6.65
CA SER A 141 6.52 -11.38 -6.04
C SER A 141 7.32 -12.25 -7.02
N ALA A 142 7.04 -12.17 -8.31
CA ALA A 142 7.77 -12.85 -9.36
C ALA A 142 9.10 -12.16 -9.73
N MET A 143 9.33 -10.91 -9.27
CA MET A 143 10.59 -10.20 -9.52
C MET A 143 11.65 -10.68 -8.54
N PRO A 144 12.79 -11.22 -9.01
CA PRO A 144 13.87 -11.64 -8.14
C PRO A 144 14.42 -10.43 -7.38
N GLU A 145 14.50 -10.54 -6.06
CA GLU A 145 15.01 -9.47 -5.18
C GLU A 145 16.40 -9.00 -5.62
N LEU A 146 16.63 -7.69 -5.48
CA LEU A 146 17.97 -7.13 -5.65
C LEU A 146 18.85 -7.55 -4.48
N THR A 147 20.06 -8.02 -4.78
CA THR A 147 21.04 -8.31 -3.72
C THR A 147 21.49 -6.99 -3.06
N PRO A 148 21.99 -7.04 -1.80
CA PRO A 148 22.52 -5.85 -1.12
C PRO A 148 23.52 -5.08 -1.99
N ARG A 149 24.39 -5.78 -2.71
CA ARG A 149 25.36 -5.18 -3.65
C ARG A 149 24.67 -4.48 -4.82
N GLN A 150 23.55 -5.01 -5.32
CA GLN A 150 22.79 -4.38 -6.39
C GLN A 150 22.04 -3.13 -5.90
N ILE A 151 21.57 -3.13 -4.67
CA ILE A 151 20.94 -1.96 -4.02
C ILE A 151 21.98 -0.85 -3.85
N ASP A 152 23.19 -1.15 -3.40
CA ASP A 152 24.28 -0.18 -3.27
C ASP A 152 24.65 0.46 -4.62
N ILE A 153 24.78 -0.36 -5.68
CA ILE A 153 25.04 0.11 -7.03
C ILE A 153 23.91 1.01 -7.53
N LEU A 154 22.66 0.62 -7.29
CA LEU A 154 21.48 1.38 -7.65
C LEU A 154 21.41 2.74 -6.90
N GLY A 155 21.83 2.76 -5.63
CA GLY A 155 21.95 3.98 -4.84
C GLY A 155 22.98 4.97 -5.41
N LEU A 156 24.13 4.48 -5.87
CA LEU A 156 25.13 5.33 -6.56
C LEU A 156 24.61 5.79 -7.93
N LEU A 157 23.90 4.92 -8.63
CA LEU A 157 23.25 5.25 -9.89
C LEU A 157 22.28 6.42 -9.73
N ALA A 158 21.44 6.39 -8.70
CA ALA A 158 20.49 7.47 -8.39
C ALA A 158 21.16 8.80 -8.04
N ARG A 159 22.32 8.75 -7.39
CA ARG A 159 23.16 9.93 -7.10
C ARG A 159 23.95 10.44 -8.30
N GLY A 160 23.78 9.86 -9.49
CA GLY A 160 24.42 10.35 -10.72
C GLY A 160 25.84 9.83 -10.98
N PHE A 161 26.36 8.89 -10.19
CA PHE A 161 27.71 8.35 -10.39
C PHE A 161 27.84 7.66 -11.75
N THR A 162 28.99 7.89 -12.44
CA THR A 162 29.29 7.19 -13.68
C THR A 162 29.69 5.74 -13.43
N ASN A 163 29.61 4.90 -14.46
CA ASN A 163 30.07 3.50 -14.34
C ASN A 163 31.56 3.40 -13.92
N LYS A 164 32.38 4.38 -14.31
CA LYS A 164 33.79 4.45 -13.94
C LYS A 164 33.98 4.76 -12.45
N ASP A 165 33.14 5.68 -11.91
CA ASP A 165 33.20 6.05 -10.50
C ASP A 165 32.69 4.91 -9.61
N MET A 166 31.60 4.26 -10.02
CA MET A 166 31.08 3.07 -9.34
C MET A 166 32.11 1.92 -9.36
N ALA A 167 32.78 1.69 -10.49
CA ALA A 167 33.81 0.68 -10.61
C ALA A 167 34.95 0.92 -9.59
N ARG A 168 35.40 2.18 -9.49
CA ARG A 168 36.45 2.60 -8.53
C ARG A 168 35.97 2.37 -7.09
N GLN A 169 34.77 2.78 -6.76
CA GLN A 169 34.24 2.68 -5.39
C GLN A 169 34.05 1.23 -4.93
N PHE A 170 33.69 0.36 -5.85
CA PHE A 170 33.44 -1.05 -5.53
C PHE A 170 34.62 -1.99 -5.78
N GLY A 171 35.75 -1.49 -6.27
CA GLY A 171 36.92 -2.32 -6.64
C GLY A 171 36.60 -3.27 -7.79
N LEU A 172 35.75 -2.85 -8.73
CA LEU A 172 35.33 -3.65 -9.89
C LEU A 172 35.85 -3.03 -11.20
N SER A 173 35.80 -3.81 -12.26
CA SER A 173 35.97 -3.28 -13.61
C SER A 173 34.72 -2.53 -14.08
N THR A 174 34.87 -1.59 -15.01
CA THR A 174 33.72 -0.92 -15.64
C THR A 174 32.79 -1.91 -16.34
N ALA A 175 33.33 -3.01 -16.88
CA ALA A 175 32.54 -4.09 -17.46
C ALA A 175 31.71 -4.85 -16.39
N GLY A 176 32.30 -5.07 -15.21
CA GLY A 176 31.60 -5.66 -14.06
C GLY A 176 30.40 -4.80 -13.59
N ILE A 177 30.60 -3.46 -13.52
CA ILE A 177 29.49 -2.55 -13.20
C ILE A 177 28.39 -2.61 -14.27
N LYS A 178 28.75 -2.61 -15.56
CA LYS A 178 27.77 -2.75 -16.66
C LYS A 178 26.97 -4.04 -16.53
N PHE A 179 27.60 -5.15 -16.18
CA PHE A 179 26.91 -6.43 -15.95
C PHE A 179 25.92 -6.34 -14.78
N HIS A 180 26.33 -5.74 -13.66
CA HIS A 180 25.42 -5.51 -12.53
C HIS A 180 24.23 -4.62 -12.93
N LEU A 181 24.47 -3.54 -13.67
CA LEU A 181 23.42 -2.64 -14.14
C LEU A 181 22.42 -3.35 -15.07
N LEU A 182 22.91 -4.16 -16.04
CA LEU A 182 22.03 -4.95 -16.90
C LEU A 182 21.16 -5.92 -16.07
N THR A 183 21.75 -6.54 -15.07
CA THR A 183 21.01 -7.44 -14.17
C THR A 183 19.98 -6.69 -13.33
N ILE A 184 20.33 -5.50 -12.80
CA ILE A 184 19.43 -4.63 -12.05
C ILE A 184 18.27 -4.19 -12.97
N PHE A 185 18.56 -3.68 -14.17
CA PHE A 185 17.52 -3.23 -15.10
C PHE A 185 16.56 -4.36 -15.46
N ARG A 186 17.07 -5.55 -15.74
CA ARG A 186 16.24 -6.73 -16.01
C ARG A 186 15.36 -7.08 -14.80
N LYS A 187 15.92 -7.08 -13.58
CA LYS A 187 15.18 -7.36 -12.35
C LYS A 187 14.12 -6.30 -12.03
N LEU A 188 14.35 -5.04 -12.38
CA LEU A 188 13.40 -3.95 -12.19
C LEU A 188 12.40 -3.80 -13.33
N GLY A 189 12.59 -4.53 -14.44
CA GLY A 189 11.82 -4.31 -15.67
C GLY A 189 12.10 -2.96 -16.33
N ALA A 190 13.27 -2.35 -16.07
CA ALA A 190 13.63 -1.04 -16.57
C ALA A 190 14.33 -1.13 -17.93
N ALA A 191 13.92 -0.31 -18.91
CA ALA A 191 14.54 -0.23 -20.23
C ALA A 191 15.83 0.61 -20.22
N ASN A 192 15.99 1.51 -19.26
CA ASN A 192 17.13 2.42 -19.18
C ASN A 192 17.44 2.87 -17.75
N ARG A 193 18.55 3.64 -17.61
CA ARG A 193 19.06 4.17 -16.35
C ARG A 193 18.04 5.03 -15.59
N ALA A 194 17.40 5.96 -16.29
CA ALA A 194 16.44 6.89 -15.69
C ALA A 194 15.20 6.15 -15.17
N GLU A 195 14.71 5.19 -15.93
CA GLU A 195 13.59 4.35 -15.56
C GLU A 195 13.91 3.47 -14.35
N ALA A 196 15.12 2.88 -14.29
CA ALA A 196 15.56 2.09 -13.15
C ALA A 196 15.58 2.91 -11.85
N VAL A 197 16.05 4.16 -11.91
CA VAL A 197 16.04 5.07 -10.76
C VAL A 197 14.61 5.43 -10.36
N ASN A 198 13.74 5.75 -11.32
CA ASN A 198 12.33 6.05 -11.03
C ASN A 198 11.59 4.87 -10.39
N ILE A 199 11.82 3.66 -10.88
CA ILE A 199 11.23 2.44 -10.29
C ILE A 199 11.78 2.22 -8.87
N ALA A 200 13.10 2.41 -8.67
CA ALA A 200 13.73 2.23 -7.37
C ALA A 200 13.19 3.22 -6.32
N LEU A 201 12.95 4.47 -6.71
CA LEU A 201 12.33 5.48 -5.83
C LEU A 201 10.88 5.14 -5.51
N ARG A 202 10.08 4.77 -6.52
CA ARG A 202 8.68 4.35 -6.31
C ARG A 202 8.54 3.12 -5.42
N LYS A 203 9.46 2.17 -5.52
CA LYS A 203 9.47 0.93 -4.74
C LYS A 203 10.21 1.05 -3.40
N HIS A 204 10.60 2.27 -3.00
CA HIS A 204 11.35 2.54 -1.77
C HIS A 204 12.59 1.65 -1.57
N LEU A 205 13.21 1.23 -2.66
CA LEU A 205 14.45 0.42 -2.65
C LEU A 205 15.68 1.26 -2.24
N LEU A 206 15.56 2.58 -2.33
CA LEU A 206 16.60 3.55 -1.98
C LEU A 206 16.15 4.34 -0.75
N LYS A 207 16.97 4.38 0.28
CA LYS A 207 16.78 5.32 1.39
C LYS A 207 17.17 6.72 0.90
N ALA A 208 16.30 7.69 1.10
CA ALA A 208 16.57 9.10 0.84
C ALA A 208 17.76 9.61 1.65
#